data_454e83a00707e5912962fa9459fdf863
#
_entry.id   454e83a00707e5912962fa9459fdf863
#
_cell.length_a   1.000
_cell.length_b   1.000
_cell.length_c   1.000
_cell.angle_alpha   90.00
_cell.angle_beta   90.00
_cell.angle_gamma   90.00
#
_symmetry.space_group_name_H-M   'P 1'
#
loop_
_entity.id
_entity.type
_entity.pdbx_description
1 polymer ?
#
loop_
_entity_poly.entity_id
_entity_poly.type
_entity_poly.pdbx_seq_one_letter_code
_entity_poly.pdbx_strand_id
1 'polypeptide(L)'
;MFEIKDPVGFAGGAALTFILDQNHGGGHLIGRPRLSVTTAAPPVSINLWPDNVAKILTTPLSQRSDEQKIELGLYNLKGQVEQRLAALPPPQKVYAGASDFAPDGSFKPALTPRAVHLLKRGDINNPGDPALPGALACVSQLSPNFELKNPLDEGTRRAALAKWITDPKNTLTWRSIVNRIWHYHFGRGIVDTPNDFGRMGAAPTHPELLDWLALTFLESGGSLKHLHKLIVTSATYRQSSAIPRLSAPDPQLTDADNRYLWRMNRGRLDAESVRDAVLQITGRLDFKMGGPSVKQFALSPGVHVTPVVDYAKFDIDSPESGRRSVYRFIFRTLPDPFMDTLDCADSSQLTAARNVSVTALQALAMWNNHFIVRQSEHFAERVSRIGLDLPAQIDAIYQLALGRSPTNDEAKELAAYAGKHGLANLCRLILNSNEFMFVN
;
A
#
# COMPACT_ATOMS: atom_id res chain seq x y z
N MET A 1 -16.25 18.16 33.82
CA MET A 1 -17.56 18.78 34.13
C MET A 1 -18.63 17.71 33.97
N PHE A 2 -19.57 17.63 34.89
CA PHE A 2 -20.74 16.76 34.76
C PHE A 2 -21.95 17.65 34.58
N GLU A 3 -22.77 17.38 33.61
CA GLU A 3 -23.98 18.13 33.30
C GLU A 3 -25.20 17.23 33.57
N ILE A 4 -26.24 17.78 34.15
CA ILE A 4 -27.51 17.06 34.39
C ILE A 4 -28.21 16.90 33.03
N LYS A 5 -28.59 15.66 32.72
CA LYS A 5 -29.18 15.31 31.43
C LYS A 5 -30.49 16.07 31.15
N ASP A 6 -31.32 16.20 32.15
CA ASP A 6 -32.61 16.85 32.04
C ASP A 6 -32.68 18.10 32.91
N PRO A 7 -33.19 19.24 32.42
CA PRO A 7 -33.34 20.46 33.23
C PRO A 7 -34.25 20.22 34.43
N VAL A 8 -33.82 20.69 35.59
CA VAL A 8 -34.61 20.60 36.80
C VAL A 8 -35.12 22.00 37.17
N GLY A 9 -36.46 22.18 37.21
CA GLY A 9 -37.06 23.42 37.58
C GLY A 9 -38.54 23.25 37.93
N PHE A 10 -39.01 23.99 38.92
CA PHE A 10 -40.42 23.98 39.37
C PHE A 10 -40.92 25.40 39.51
N ALA A 11 -42.20 25.67 39.25
CA ALA A 11 -42.82 27.00 39.26
C ALA A 11 -42.72 27.72 40.60
N GLY A 12 -42.46 27.05 41.71
CA GLY A 12 -42.33 27.63 43.05
C GLY A 12 -40.87 27.66 43.57
N GLY A 13 -39.90 27.37 42.74
CA GLY A 13 -38.50 27.18 43.15
C GLY A 13 -38.21 25.76 43.61
N ALA A 14 -36.93 25.41 43.71
CA ALA A 14 -36.48 24.08 44.15
C ALA A 14 -35.26 24.22 45.08
N ALA A 15 -35.19 23.39 46.11
CA ALA A 15 -33.97 23.15 46.88
C ALA A 15 -33.28 21.91 46.28
N LEU A 16 -32.04 22.09 45.86
CA LEU A 16 -31.25 20.99 45.27
C LEU A 16 -30.25 20.47 46.32
N THR A 17 -30.30 19.17 46.57
CA THR A 17 -29.32 18.48 47.44
C THR A 17 -28.39 17.65 46.53
N PHE A 18 -27.10 17.92 46.62
CA PHE A 18 -26.09 17.18 45.90
C PHE A 18 -25.37 16.19 46.81
N ILE A 19 -25.40 14.92 46.48
CA ILE A 19 -24.69 13.86 47.20
C ILE A 19 -23.54 13.40 46.28
N LEU A 20 -22.32 13.49 46.81
CA LEU A 20 -21.10 13.05 46.09
C LEU A 20 -20.60 11.76 46.73
N ASP A 21 -20.97 10.64 46.14
CA ASP A 21 -20.47 9.32 46.55
C ASP A 21 -19.14 9.04 45.89
N GLN A 22 -18.08 8.92 46.68
CA GLN A 22 -16.72 8.71 46.21
C GLN A 22 -16.30 7.25 46.52
N ASN A 23 -16.73 6.32 45.68
CA ASN A 23 -16.57 4.89 45.90
C ASN A 23 -15.30 4.29 45.22
N HIS A 24 -14.39 5.14 44.71
CA HIS A 24 -13.14 4.66 44.11
C HIS A 24 -12.14 4.28 45.21
N GLY A 25 -11.66 3.03 45.20
CA GLY A 25 -10.70 2.54 46.18
C GLY A 25 -9.34 3.25 46.11
N GLY A 26 -8.49 3.03 47.13
CA GLY A 26 -7.12 3.57 47.14
C GLY A 26 -6.96 5.04 47.57
N GLY A 27 -7.98 5.65 48.20
CA GLY A 27 -7.88 7.00 48.75
C GLY A 27 -7.98 8.12 47.71
N HIS A 28 -8.42 7.83 46.49
CA HIS A 28 -8.62 8.83 45.46
C HIS A 28 -9.96 9.58 45.69
N LEU A 29 -9.86 10.79 46.19
CA LEU A 29 -11.02 11.64 46.48
C LEU A 29 -10.97 12.94 45.67
N ILE A 30 -12.14 13.49 45.32
CA ILE A 30 -12.23 14.83 44.73
C ILE A 30 -11.98 15.86 45.85
N GLY A 31 -10.81 16.48 45.80
CA GLY A 31 -10.38 17.36 46.90
C GLY A 31 -11.12 18.70 46.96
N ARG A 32 -11.62 19.25 45.85
CA ARG A 32 -12.31 20.57 45.80
C ARG A 32 -13.41 20.60 44.74
N PRO A 33 -14.57 19.97 44.97
CA PRO A 33 -15.69 20.06 44.06
C PRO A 33 -16.26 21.48 44.04
N ARG A 34 -16.64 21.98 42.86
CA ARG A 34 -17.35 23.22 42.65
C ARG A 34 -18.71 22.94 42.06
N LEU A 35 -19.77 23.33 42.71
CA LEU A 35 -21.13 23.25 42.19
C LEU A 35 -21.51 24.61 41.61
N SER A 36 -22.11 24.62 40.44
CA SER A 36 -22.60 25.82 39.78
C SER A 36 -23.94 25.53 39.15
N VAL A 37 -24.83 26.52 39.11
CA VAL A 37 -26.15 26.44 38.50
C VAL A 37 -26.21 27.48 37.40
N THR A 38 -26.81 27.10 36.27
CA THR A 38 -27.02 28.01 35.14
C THR A 38 -28.42 27.79 34.56
N THR A 39 -28.96 28.85 33.96
CA THR A 39 -30.20 28.81 33.17
C THR A 39 -29.92 28.76 31.65
N ALA A 40 -28.64 28.67 31.27
CA ALA A 40 -28.26 28.55 29.87
C ALA A 40 -28.71 27.20 29.28
N ALA A 41 -29.10 27.21 28.02
CA ALA A 41 -29.44 25.98 27.30
C ALA A 41 -28.21 25.07 27.14
N PRO A 42 -28.36 23.72 27.26
CA PRO A 42 -27.30 22.77 26.97
C PRO A 42 -26.83 22.83 25.47
N PRO A 43 -25.56 22.51 25.21
CA PRO A 43 -24.50 22.14 26.14
C PRO A 43 -23.88 23.35 26.85
N VAL A 44 -23.72 23.26 28.18
CA VAL A 44 -23.12 24.33 28.97
C VAL A 44 -21.59 24.24 28.88
N SER A 45 -20.94 25.23 28.31
CA SER A 45 -19.49 25.34 28.33
C SER A 45 -19.02 26.24 29.46
N ILE A 46 -18.08 25.77 30.28
CA ILE A 46 -17.38 26.58 31.24
C ILE A 46 -16.09 27.07 30.61
N ASN A 47 -16.09 28.28 30.09
CA ASN A 47 -14.86 28.97 29.73
C ASN A 47 -14.24 29.54 31.03
N LEU A 48 -13.27 28.82 31.57
CA LEU A 48 -12.42 29.37 32.62
C LEU A 48 -11.43 30.32 31.92
N TRP A 49 -11.77 31.59 31.94
CA TRP A 49 -10.82 32.62 31.51
C TRP A 49 -9.60 32.58 32.44
N PRO A 50 -8.37 32.69 31.94
CA PRO A 50 -7.21 32.93 32.78
C PRO A 50 -7.43 34.14 33.67
N ASP A 51 -6.93 34.14 34.91
CA ASP A 51 -7.21 35.17 35.92
C ASP A 51 -6.87 36.60 35.43
N ASN A 52 -5.82 36.76 34.63
CA ASN A 52 -5.47 38.02 34.01
C ASN A 52 -6.54 38.50 33.02
N VAL A 53 -7.02 37.60 32.15
CA VAL A 53 -8.06 37.90 31.15
C VAL A 53 -9.40 38.20 31.85
N ALA A 54 -9.73 37.41 32.87
CA ALA A 54 -10.94 37.64 33.66
C ALA A 54 -10.94 39.02 34.34
N LYS A 55 -9.83 39.47 34.94
CA LYS A 55 -9.66 40.80 35.52
C LYS A 55 -9.84 41.91 34.48
N ILE A 56 -9.28 41.76 33.29
CA ILE A 56 -9.44 42.76 32.23
C ILE A 56 -10.89 42.82 31.76
N LEU A 57 -11.57 41.66 31.64
CA LEU A 57 -12.98 41.63 31.24
C LEU A 57 -13.92 42.30 32.22
N THR A 58 -13.61 42.34 33.51
CA THR A 58 -14.38 43.08 34.52
C THR A 58 -14.17 44.60 34.46
N THR A 59 -13.11 45.06 33.77
CA THR A 59 -12.87 46.50 33.57
C THR A 59 -13.75 47.04 32.44
N PRO A 60 -14.52 48.14 32.63
CA PRO A 60 -15.32 48.74 31.59
C PRO A 60 -14.46 49.08 30.34
N LEU A 61 -15.03 48.93 29.16
CA LEU A 61 -14.30 49.11 27.90
C LEU A 61 -13.60 50.45 27.77
N SER A 62 -14.26 51.53 28.23
CA SER A 62 -13.74 52.90 28.23
C SER A 62 -12.58 53.16 29.17
N GLN A 63 -12.36 52.27 30.15
CA GLN A 63 -11.32 52.41 31.18
C GLN A 63 -10.16 51.42 30.96
N ARG A 64 -10.21 50.58 29.90
CA ARG A 64 -9.14 49.64 29.62
C ARG A 64 -7.94 50.37 28.99
N SER A 65 -6.77 50.09 29.55
CA SER A 65 -5.53 50.59 28.96
C SER A 65 -5.25 49.93 27.57
N ASP A 66 -4.38 50.51 26.77
CA ASP A 66 -4.02 49.96 25.47
C ASP A 66 -3.29 48.63 25.63
N GLU A 67 -2.50 48.41 26.70
CA GLU A 67 -1.88 47.14 27.04
C GLU A 67 -2.95 46.07 27.31
N GLN A 68 -3.98 46.38 28.07
CA GLN A 68 -5.10 45.47 28.36
C GLN A 68 -5.88 45.11 27.06
N LYS A 69 -6.06 46.04 26.16
CA LYS A 69 -6.69 45.77 24.85
C LYS A 69 -5.84 44.86 23.99
N ILE A 70 -4.51 45.08 23.97
CA ILE A 70 -3.55 44.22 23.25
C ILE A 70 -3.57 42.80 23.84
N GLU A 71 -3.55 42.66 25.17
CA GLU A 71 -3.59 41.35 25.84
C GLU A 71 -4.87 40.56 25.52
N LEU A 72 -6.04 41.20 25.53
CA LEU A 72 -7.27 40.58 25.05
C LEU A 72 -7.25 40.22 23.59
N GLY A 73 -6.67 41.08 22.74
CA GLY A 73 -6.49 40.82 21.32
C GLY A 73 -5.61 39.59 21.07
N LEU A 74 -4.50 39.50 21.77
CA LEU A 74 -3.57 38.35 21.67
C LEU A 74 -4.24 37.05 22.19
N TYR A 75 -4.99 37.13 23.28
CA TYR A 75 -5.73 35.98 23.79
C TYR A 75 -6.75 35.45 22.79
N ASN A 76 -7.53 36.36 22.16
CA ASN A 76 -8.50 35.98 21.17
C ASN A 76 -7.83 35.42 19.91
N LEU A 77 -6.74 36.05 19.45
CA LEU A 77 -5.98 35.58 18.29
C LEU A 77 -5.38 34.19 18.56
N LYS A 78 -4.84 33.95 19.76
CA LYS A 78 -4.34 32.63 20.14
C LYS A 78 -5.44 31.58 20.06
N GLY A 79 -6.64 31.86 20.60
CA GLY A 79 -7.78 30.94 20.50
C GLY A 79 -8.20 30.65 19.08
N GLN A 80 -8.21 31.65 18.21
CA GLN A 80 -8.50 31.45 16.77
C GLN A 80 -7.43 30.57 16.06
N VAL A 81 -6.15 30.78 16.38
CA VAL A 81 -5.05 29.98 15.85
C VAL A 81 -5.15 28.54 16.34
N GLU A 82 -5.40 28.34 17.62
CA GLU A 82 -5.58 26.99 18.19
C GLU A 82 -6.77 26.25 17.57
N GLN A 83 -7.90 26.93 17.34
CA GLN A 83 -9.04 26.34 16.62
C GLN A 83 -8.69 25.97 15.17
N ARG A 84 -7.95 26.82 14.46
CA ARG A 84 -7.49 26.50 13.10
C ARG A 84 -6.53 25.33 13.08
N LEU A 85 -5.61 25.27 14.03
CA LEU A 85 -4.68 24.12 14.19
C LEU A 85 -5.43 22.83 14.50
N ALA A 86 -6.43 22.88 15.39
CA ALA A 86 -7.24 21.71 15.73
C ALA A 86 -8.12 21.23 14.56
N ALA A 87 -8.50 22.12 13.64
CA ALA A 87 -9.25 21.79 12.44
C ALA A 87 -8.38 21.19 11.32
N LEU A 88 -7.05 21.26 11.44
CA LEU A 88 -6.17 20.63 10.46
C LEU A 88 -6.28 19.09 10.56
N PRO A 89 -6.20 18.40 9.43
CA PRO A 89 -6.14 16.95 9.46
C PRO A 89 -4.92 16.50 10.28
N PRO A 90 -5.01 15.37 11.01
CA PRO A 90 -3.89 14.87 11.76
C PRO A 90 -2.70 14.62 10.81
N PRO A 91 -1.45 14.90 11.24
CA PRO A 91 -0.27 14.70 10.42
C PRO A 91 -0.19 13.25 9.94
N GLN A 92 0.08 13.07 8.67
CA GLN A 92 0.29 11.74 8.12
C GLN A 92 1.53 11.12 8.75
N LYS A 93 1.37 9.90 9.27
CA LYS A 93 2.51 9.11 9.75
C LYS A 93 3.24 8.53 8.54
N VAL A 94 4.51 8.80 8.42
CA VAL A 94 5.39 8.24 7.40
C VAL A 94 6.48 7.42 8.07
N TYR A 95 6.93 6.37 7.39
CA TYR A 95 8.11 5.65 7.85
C TYR A 95 9.34 6.52 7.59
N ALA A 96 10.08 6.80 8.64
CA ALA A 96 11.34 7.52 8.57
C ALA A 96 12.37 6.79 9.43
N GLY A 97 13.64 6.77 8.99
CA GLY A 97 14.72 6.34 9.84
C GLY A 97 14.97 7.40 10.90
N ALA A 98 14.99 7.02 12.16
CA ALA A 98 15.34 7.88 13.28
C ALA A 98 16.56 7.34 14.01
N SER A 99 17.42 8.26 14.46
CA SER A 99 18.58 7.94 15.29
C SER A 99 18.43 8.45 16.74
N ASP A 100 17.28 9.12 17.04
CA ASP A 100 17.00 9.83 18.29
C ASP A 100 15.69 9.36 18.98
N PHE A 101 15.34 8.10 18.80
CA PHE A 101 14.15 7.50 19.43
C PHE A 101 14.42 7.13 20.90
N ALA A 102 13.36 7.04 21.71
CA ALA A 102 13.44 6.53 23.08
C ALA A 102 13.87 5.05 23.07
N PRO A 103 14.79 4.60 23.95
CA PRO A 103 15.17 3.20 24.04
C PRO A 103 13.95 2.29 24.29
N ASP A 104 13.91 1.19 23.54
CA ASP A 104 12.87 0.15 23.69
C ASP A 104 13.54 -1.23 23.80
N GLY A 105 13.54 -1.78 25.00
CA GLY A 105 14.23 -3.02 25.32
C GLY A 105 15.74 -2.96 25.00
N SER A 106 16.22 -3.82 24.10
CA SER A 106 17.61 -3.84 23.63
C SER A 106 17.90 -2.79 22.54
N PHE A 107 16.87 -2.19 21.96
CA PHE A 107 17.04 -1.15 20.95
C PHE A 107 17.40 0.19 21.62
N LYS A 108 18.57 0.69 21.31
CA LYS A 108 19.05 1.99 21.80
C LYS A 108 19.35 2.89 20.60
N PRO A 109 19.07 4.19 20.70
CA PRO A 109 19.43 5.12 19.64
C PRO A 109 20.95 5.18 19.47
N ALA A 110 21.41 5.19 18.21
CA ALA A 110 22.79 5.47 17.87
C ALA A 110 22.88 6.93 17.42
N LEU A 111 23.37 7.80 18.28
CA LEU A 111 23.46 9.25 18.01
C LEU A 111 24.46 9.58 16.89
N THR A 112 25.40 8.68 16.62
CA THR A 112 26.39 8.82 15.55
C THR A 112 26.48 7.54 14.74
N PRO A 113 26.72 7.61 13.42
CA PRO A 113 26.97 6.44 12.60
C PRO A 113 28.22 5.71 13.08
N ARG A 114 28.17 4.37 13.11
CA ARG A 114 29.35 3.57 13.44
C ARG A 114 30.44 3.78 12.42
N ALA A 115 31.69 3.71 12.86
CA ALA A 115 32.84 3.67 11.96
C ALA A 115 32.79 2.41 11.08
N VAL A 116 33.01 2.57 9.78
CA VAL A 116 33.09 1.50 8.79
C VAL A 116 34.50 1.49 8.23
N HIS A 117 35.05 0.30 8.05
CA HIS A 117 36.42 0.12 7.53
C HIS A 117 36.38 -0.83 6.31
N LEU A 118 37.36 -0.66 5.43
CA LEU A 118 37.68 -1.69 4.45
C LEU A 118 38.24 -2.90 5.20
N LEU A 119 37.62 -4.07 4.99
CA LEU A 119 38.05 -5.28 5.69
C LEU A 119 39.07 -6.04 4.83
N LYS A 120 40.21 -6.39 5.40
CA LYS A 120 41.20 -7.22 4.72
C LYS A 120 40.64 -8.64 4.54
N ARG A 121 40.42 -9.04 3.30
CA ARG A 121 39.77 -10.32 2.94
C ARG A 121 38.41 -10.58 3.62
N GLY A 122 37.70 -9.53 4.00
CA GLY A 122 36.39 -9.65 4.67
C GLY A 122 36.47 -9.96 6.16
N ASP A 123 37.71 -10.02 6.76
CA ASP A 123 37.88 -10.31 8.18
C ASP A 123 37.55 -9.09 9.04
N ILE A 124 36.49 -9.23 9.86
CA ILE A 124 36.02 -8.19 10.78
C ILE A 124 37.00 -7.85 11.88
N ASN A 125 37.91 -8.77 12.20
CA ASN A 125 38.95 -8.59 13.23
C ASN A 125 40.21 -7.93 12.66
N ASN A 126 40.28 -7.73 11.34
CA ASN A 126 41.42 -7.11 10.66
C ASN A 126 40.99 -5.90 9.81
N PRO A 127 40.48 -4.82 10.45
CA PRO A 127 40.06 -3.63 9.75
C PRO A 127 41.22 -2.92 9.07
N GLY A 128 41.03 -2.50 7.83
CA GLY A 128 41.96 -1.60 7.11
C GLY A 128 41.52 -0.14 7.24
N ASP A 129 41.72 0.64 6.18
CA ASP A 129 41.44 2.06 6.17
C ASP A 129 39.97 2.38 6.44
N PRO A 130 39.65 3.51 7.08
CA PRO A 130 38.28 3.95 7.27
C PRO A 130 37.58 4.19 5.92
N ALA A 131 36.35 3.67 5.78
CA ALA A 131 35.50 3.94 4.63
C ALA A 131 34.64 5.20 4.90
N LEU A 132 34.88 6.22 4.09
CA LEU A 132 34.10 7.46 4.15
C LEU A 132 32.72 7.28 3.49
N PRO A 133 31.71 8.11 3.88
CA PRO A 133 30.43 8.14 3.21
C PRO A 133 30.58 8.44 1.72
N GLY A 134 29.99 7.59 0.89
CA GLY A 134 30.12 7.73 -0.55
C GLY A 134 29.14 6.85 -1.30
N ALA A 135 29.27 6.82 -2.62
CA ALA A 135 28.48 6.06 -3.54
C ALA A 135 29.37 5.25 -4.52
N LEU A 136 28.72 4.66 -5.54
CA LEU A 136 29.41 3.80 -6.51
C LEU A 136 30.29 4.61 -7.47
N ALA A 137 31.57 4.27 -7.54
CA ALA A 137 32.52 4.91 -8.46
C ALA A 137 32.29 4.54 -9.94
N CYS A 138 31.48 3.51 -10.22
CA CYS A 138 31.20 3.10 -11.61
C CYS A 138 30.29 4.09 -12.36
N VAL A 139 29.62 5.00 -11.68
CA VAL A 139 28.87 6.10 -12.29
C VAL A 139 29.85 7.28 -12.51
N SER A 140 30.61 7.20 -13.59
CA SER A 140 31.77 8.09 -13.85
C SER A 140 31.44 9.59 -13.96
N GLN A 141 30.18 9.93 -14.20
CA GLN A 141 29.71 11.31 -14.31
C GLN A 141 29.41 11.99 -12.97
N LEU A 142 29.45 11.23 -11.88
CA LEU A 142 29.18 11.69 -10.52
C LEU A 142 30.34 11.39 -9.59
N SER A 143 30.60 12.30 -8.65
CA SER A 143 31.58 12.02 -7.61
C SER A 143 31.10 10.87 -6.72
N PRO A 144 31.92 9.85 -6.50
CA PRO A 144 31.60 8.78 -5.55
C PRO A 144 31.74 9.26 -4.09
N ASN A 145 32.42 10.34 -3.83
CA ASN A 145 32.66 10.86 -2.48
C ASN A 145 31.65 11.96 -2.16
N PHE A 146 31.07 11.89 -0.98
CA PHE A 146 30.14 12.91 -0.51
C PHE A 146 30.88 14.01 0.25
N GLU A 147 30.76 15.26 -0.19
CA GLU A 147 31.23 16.44 0.52
C GLU A 147 30.21 16.80 1.61
N LEU A 148 30.45 16.33 2.84
CA LEU A 148 29.58 16.53 3.99
C LEU A 148 30.18 17.54 4.95
N LYS A 149 29.41 18.58 5.32
CA LYS A 149 29.81 19.52 6.38
C LYS A 149 30.03 18.84 7.73
N ASN A 150 29.16 17.87 8.04
CA ASN A 150 29.26 17.02 9.21
C ASN A 150 29.08 15.55 8.82
N PRO A 151 30.16 14.77 8.65
CA PRO A 151 30.07 13.36 8.28
C PRO A 151 29.52 12.45 9.40
N LEU A 152 29.33 12.96 10.61
CA LEU A 152 28.71 12.23 11.72
C LEU A 152 27.19 12.44 11.79
N ASP A 153 26.65 13.37 11.03
CA ASP A 153 25.21 13.56 10.91
C ASP A 153 24.60 12.58 9.89
N GLU A 154 23.80 11.64 10.38
CA GLU A 154 23.16 10.61 9.57
C GLU A 154 22.16 11.21 8.57
N GLY A 155 21.42 12.24 8.95
CA GLY A 155 20.48 12.93 8.09
C GLY A 155 21.15 13.50 6.84
N THR A 156 22.30 14.16 7.04
CA THR A 156 23.11 14.72 5.95
C THR A 156 23.66 13.62 5.03
N ARG A 157 24.10 12.49 5.59
CA ARG A 157 24.54 11.31 4.81
C ARG A 157 23.45 10.77 3.91
N ARG A 158 22.25 10.56 4.47
CA ARG A 158 21.10 10.08 3.70
C ARG A 158 20.67 11.05 2.62
N ALA A 159 20.64 12.35 2.92
CA ALA A 159 20.33 13.37 1.95
C ALA A 159 21.32 13.41 0.79
N ALA A 160 22.62 13.24 1.06
CA ALA A 160 23.65 13.17 0.02
C ALA A 160 23.47 11.93 -0.87
N LEU A 161 23.19 10.76 -0.28
CA LEU A 161 22.91 9.54 -1.03
C LEU A 161 21.64 9.70 -1.88
N ALA A 162 20.57 10.26 -1.32
CA ALA A 162 19.34 10.52 -2.07
C ALA A 162 19.57 11.45 -3.27
N LYS A 163 20.34 12.52 -3.08
CA LYS A 163 20.72 13.43 -4.18
C LYS A 163 21.52 12.69 -5.26
N TRP A 164 22.48 11.85 -4.86
CA TRP A 164 23.28 11.07 -5.81
C TRP A 164 22.41 10.07 -6.60
N ILE A 165 21.49 9.37 -5.92
CA ILE A 165 20.58 8.42 -6.58
C ILE A 165 19.67 9.12 -7.59
N THR A 166 19.15 10.30 -7.24
CA THR A 166 18.17 11.04 -8.07
C THR A 166 18.82 12.04 -9.05
N ASP A 167 20.15 12.09 -9.10
CA ASP A 167 20.84 12.99 -10.02
C ASP A 167 20.53 12.62 -11.48
N PRO A 168 20.19 13.59 -12.34
CA PRO A 168 19.95 13.34 -13.76
C PRO A 168 21.09 12.61 -14.49
N LYS A 169 22.32 12.78 -14.04
CA LYS A 169 23.51 12.11 -14.57
C LYS A 169 23.69 10.67 -14.07
N ASN A 170 22.87 10.21 -13.11
CA ASN A 170 22.93 8.84 -12.64
C ASN A 170 22.22 7.88 -13.60
N THR A 171 22.90 7.51 -14.66
CA THR A 171 22.37 6.63 -15.69
C THR A 171 21.91 5.26 -15.16
N LEU A 172 22.51 4.78 -14.07
CA LEU A 172 22.18 3.50 -13.45
C LEU A 172 20.76 3.53 -12.86
N THR A 173 20.40 4.60 -12.15
CA THR A 173 19.06 4.74 -11.56
C THR A 173 17.98 4.73 -12.64
N TRP A 174 18.13 5.54 -13.67
CA TRP A 174 17.11 5.70 -14.70
C TRP A 174 16.95 4.44 -15.55
N ARG A 175 18.04 3.81 -15.96
CA ARG A 175 18.00 2.53 -16.66
C ARG A 175 17.39 1.41 -15.82
N SER A 176 17.72 1.31 -14.54
CA SER A 176 17.20 0.24 -13.68
C SER A 176 15.69 0.36 -13.45
N ILE A 177 15.16 1.56 -13.23
CA ILE A 177 13.71 1.79 -13.06
C ILE A 177 12.97 1.43 -14.34
N VAL A 178 13.44 1.93 -15.48
CA VAL A 178 12.82 1.65 -16.78
C VAL A 178 12.85 0.16 -17.10
N ASN A 179 13.98 -0.51 -16.86
CA ASN A 179 14.11 -1.94 -17.08
C ASN A 179 13.13 -2.76 -16.21
N ARG A 180 12.89 -2.34 -14.95
CA ARG A 180 11.89 -2.99 -14.09
C ARG A 180 10.47 -2.82 -14.61
N ILE A 181 10.11 -1.62 -15.06
CA ILE A 181 8.78 -1.37 -15.63
C ILE A 181 8.59 -2.18 -16.91
N TRP A 182 9.61 -2.21 -17.77
CA TRP A 182 9.62 -3.06 -18.96
C TRP A 182 9.43 -4.54 -18.61
N HIS A 183 10.17 -5.02 -17.60
CA HIS A 183 10.05 -6.39 -17.10
C HIS A 183 8.62 -6.76 -16.71
N TYR A 184 7.93 -5.86 -15.98
CA TYR A 184 6.54 -6.11 -15.57
C TYR A 184 5.55 -6.12 -16.75
N HIS A 185 5.86 -5.44 -17.85
CA HIS A 185 5.01 -5.44 -19.03
C HIS A 185 5.26 -6.65 -19.96
N PHE A 186 6.50 -7.06 -20.08
CA PHE A 186 6.89 -8.10 -21.04
C PHE A 186 7.31 -9.42 -20.38
N GLY A 187 7.28 -9.50 -19.06
CA GLY A 187 7.72 -10.68 -18.31
C GLY A 187 9.22 -10.84 -18.21
N ARG A 188 10.00 -10.06 -18.98
CA ARG A 188 11.46 -10.06 -19.02
C ARG A 188 12.00 -8.65 -19.24
N GLY A 189 13.09 -8.30 -18.56
CA GLY A 189 13.74 -7.01 -18.74
C GLY A 189 14.55 -6.92 -20.03
N ILE A 190 14.79 -5.71 -20.53
CA ILE A 190 15.79 -5.46 -21.57
C ILE A 190 17.17 -5.94 -21.07
N VAL A 191 17.47 -5.72 -19.81
CA VAL A 191 18.50 -6.38 -19.02
C VAL A 191 17.83 -7.47 -18.19
N ASP A 192 18.16 -8.72 -18.45
CA ASP A 192 17.48 -9.88 -17.86
C ASP A 192 17.79 -10.09 -16.36
N THR A 193 18.81 -9.44 -15.86
CA THR A 193 19.20 -9.42 -14.45
C THR A 193 18.82 -8.08 -13.80
N PRO A 194 17.55 -7.85 -13.43
CA PRO A 194 17.07 -6.53 -13.03
C PRO A 194 17.70 -5.98 -11.73
N ASN A 195 18.35 -6.82 -10.94
CA ASN A 195 19.12 -6.43 -9.75
C ASN A 195 20.63 -6.37 -10.00
N ASP A 196 21.10 -6.72 -11.19
CA ASP A 196 22.52 -6.70 -11.50
C ASP A 196 22.76 -6.06 -12.88
N PHE A 197 23.16 -4.80 -12.83
CA PHE A 197 23.62 -4.02 -13.99
C PHE A 197 25.16 -3.94 -14.02
N GLY A 198 25.80 -4.75 -13.20
CA GLY A 198 27.24 -4.82 -13.10
C GLY A 198 27.87 -5.80 -14.09
N ARG A 199 29.14 -6.12 -13.84
CA ARG A 199 29.95 -6.95 -14.74
C ARG A 199 29.45 -8.39 -14.88
N MET A 200 28.74 -8.91 -13.85
CA MET A 200 28.17 -10.26 -13.85
C MET A 200 26.72 -10.30 -14.36
N GLY A 201 26.10 -9.12 -14.55
CA GLY A 201 24.77 -9.01 -15.09
C GLY A 201 24.68 -9.28 -16.59
N ALA A 202 23.46 -9.53 -17.07
CA ALA A 202 23.21 -9.72 -18.48
C ALA A 202 23.40 -8.42 -19.27
N ALA A 203 23.93 -8.54 -20.48
CA ALA A 203 23.96 -7.42 -21.42
C ALA A 203 22.53 -7.08 -21.89
N PRO A 204 22.20 -5.80 -22.12
CA PRO A 204 20.91 -5.41 -22.65
C PRO A 204 20.70 -5.97 -24.06
N THR A 205 19.48 -6.46 -24.33
CA THR A 205 19.12 -6.94 -25.69
C THR A 205 18.94 -5.78 -26.67
N HIS A 206 18.50 -4.62 -26.18
CA HIS A 206 18.24 -3.41 -26.95
C HIS A 206 18.81 -2.19 -26.19
N PRO A 207 20.14 -1.95 -26.26
CA PRO A 207 20.80 -0.92 -25.47
C PRO A 207 20.28 0.49 -25.80
N GLU A 208 20.10 0.80 -27.07
CA GLU A 208 19.60 2.12 -27.51
C GLU A 208 18.16 2.38 -27.04
N LEU A 209 17.32 1.35 -27.04
CA LEU A 209 15.95 1.45 -26.51
C LEU A 209 15.95 1.69 -25.02
N LEU A 210 16.83 1.00 -24.27
CA LEU A 210 16.95 1.20 -22.82
C LEU A 210 17.36 2.63 -22.51
N ASP A 211 18.31 3.18 -23.25
CA ASP A 211 18.81 4.56 -23.08
C ASP A 211 17.74 5.57 -23.44
N TRP A 212 17.05 5.39 -24.57
CA TRP A 212 15.97 6.25 -24.98
C TRP A 212 14.83 6.31 -23.98
N LEU A 213 14.40 5.13 -23.50
CA LEU A 213 13.35 5.05 -22.47
C LEU A 213 13.78 5.71 -21.15
N ALA A 214 15.05 5.54 -20.74
CA ALA A 214 15.60 6.17 -19.53
C ALA A 214 15.61 7.69 -19.63
N LEU A 215 16.03 8.24 -20.78
CA LEU A 215 16.00 9.67 -21.05
C LEU A 215 14.57 10.22 -21.12
N THR A 216 13.68 9.56 -21.84
CA THR A 216 12.25 9.95 -21.93
C THR A 216 11.58 9.96 -20.57
N PHE A 217 11.90 8.97 -19.72
CA PHE A 217 11.40 8.93 -18.34
C PHE A 217 11.92 10.12 -17.51
N LEU A 218 13.21 10.41 -17.60
CA LEU A 218 13.82 11.56 -16.92
C LEU A 218 13.20 12.88 -17.39
N GLU A 219 13.10 13.09 -18.72
CA GLU A 219 12.54 14.31 -19.33
C GLU A 219 11.07 14.53 -19.00
N SER A 220 10.31 13.45 -18.77
CA SER A 220 8.92 13.53 -18.29
C SER A 220 8.80 13.88 -16.80
N GLY A 221 9.90 14.22 -16.12
CA GLY A 221 9.93 14.47 -14.67
C GLY A 221 9.75 13.21 -13.83
N GLY A 222 10.12 12.03 -14.35
CA GLY A 222 9.97 10.74 -13.65
C GLY A 222 8.52 10.24 -13.61
N SER A 223 7.72 10.59 -14.62
CA SER A 223 6.31 10.20 -14.68
C SER A 223 6.13 8.73 -15.04
N LEU A 224 5.86 7.90 -14.04
CA LEU A 224 5.54 6.48 -14.24
C LEU A 224 4.34 6.28 -15.18
N LYS A 225 3.30 7.11 -15.04
CA LYS A 225 2.12 7.03 -15.92
C LYS A 225 2.46 7.31 -17.38
N HIS A 226 3.36 8.24 -17.64
CA HIS A 226 3.83 8.53 -19.00
C HIS A 226 4.56 7.31 -19.56
N LEU A 227 5.49 6.72 -18.80
CA LEU A 227 6.26 5.55 -19.23
C LEU A 227 5.35 4.33 -19.48
N HIS A 228 4.41 4.04 -18.58
CA HIS A 228 3.41 2.98 -18.78
C HIS A 228 2.61 3.20 -20.07
N LYS A 229 2.09 4.42 -20.27
CA LYS A 229 1.33 4.75 -21.49
C LYS A 229 2.16 4.53 -22.74
N LEU A 230 3.40 4.99 -22.75
CA LEU A 230 4.32 4.82 -23.88
C LEU A 230 4.51 3.34 -24.24
N ILE A 231 4.73 2.49 -23.23
CA ILE A 231 4.93 1.05 -23.43
C ILE A 231 3.64 0.38 -23.94
N VAL A 232 2.50 0.56 -23.28
CA VAL A 232 1.26 -0.16 -23.62
C VAL A 232 0.64 0.28 -24.93
N THR A 233 0.97 1.48 -25.43
CA THR A 233 0.52 1.96 -26.74
C THR A 233 1.48 1.58 -27.88
N SER A 234 2.64 1.00 -27.57
CA SER A 234 3.60 0.58 -28.60
C SER A 234 3.07 -0.57 -29.45
N ALA A 235 3.54 -0.65 -30.68
CA ALA A 235 3.24 -1.79 -31.56
C ALA A 235 3.72 -3.11 -30.96
N THR A 236 4.88 -3.10 -30.31
CA THR A 236 5.47 -4.27 -29.64
C THR A 236 4.56 -4.83 -28.53
N TYR A 237 3.97 -3.97 -27.71
CA TYR A 237 3.06 -4.43 -26.65
C TYR A 237 1.74 -4.97 -27.21
N ARG A 238 1.26 -4.41 -28.31
CA ARG A 238 -0.02 -4.79 -28.93
C ARG A 238 0.10 -5.96 -29.91
N GLN A 239 1.25 -6.61 -30.00
CA GLN A 239 1.42 -7.83 -30.79
C GLN A 239 0.59 -8.97 -30.22
N SER A 240 0.18 -9.89 -31.12
CA SER A 240 -0.40 -11.17 -30.70
C SER A 240 0.63 -12.04 -30.00
N SER A 241 0.19 -12.78 -29.00
CA SER A 241 0.97 -13.85 -28.36
C SER A 241 0.97 -15.16 -29.18
N ALA A 242 0.04 -15.28 -30.14
CA ALA A 242 -0.04 -16.45 -31.00
C ALA A 242 1.21 -16.54 -31.92
N ILE A 243 1.67 -17.77 -32.14
CA ILE A 243 2.76 -18.04 -33.07
C ILE A 243 2.20 -17.90 -34.48
N PRO A 244 2.64 -16.91 -35.27
CA PRO A 244 2.18 -16.79 -36.63
C PRO A 244 2.65 -18.00 -37.46
N ARG A 245 1.80 -18.47 -38.33
CA ARG A 245 2.23 -19.45 -39.37
C ARG A 245 3.06 -18.68 -40.40
N LEU A 246 4.37 -18.67 -40.22
CA LEU A 246 5.28 -17.93 -41.07
C LEU A 246 5.87 -18.87 -42.13
N SER A 247 6.00 -18.35 -43.34
CA SER A 247 6.95 -18.86 -44.35
C SER A 247 8.36 -18.48 -43.90
N ALA A 248 9.34 -19.37 -44.03
CA ALA A 248 10.72 -19.21 -43.58
C ALA A 248 11.34 -17.80 -43.75
N PRO A 249 12.23 -17.33 -42.81
CA PRO A 249 12.77 -18.12 -41.71
C PRO A 249 11.85 -18.13 -40.51
N ASP A 250 11.73 -19.30 -39.87
CA ASP A 250 10.92 -19.44 -38.64
C ASP A 250 11.60 -18.73 -37.46
N PRO A 251 10.99 -17.69 -36.87
CA PRO A 251 11.59 -16.99 -35.73
C PRO A 251 11.76 -17.89 -34.50
N GLN A 252 11.01 -18.98 -34.37
CA GLN A 252 11.18 -19.94 -33.27
C GLN A 252 12.56 -20.62 -33.32
N LEU A 253 13.11 -20.82 -34.52
CA LEU A 253 14.45 -21.42 -34.69
C LEU A 253 15.56 -20.41 -34.39
N THR A 254 15.30 -19.12 -34.58
CA THR A 254 16.31 -18.05 -34.43
C THR A 254 16.29 -17.43 -33.03
N ASP A 255 15.11 -17.24 -32.46
CA ASP A 255 14.90 -16.63 -31.18
C ASP A 255 13.77 -17.37 -30.41
N ALA A 256 14.05 -18.60 -30.02
CA ALA A 256 13.09 -19.46 -29.31
C ALA A 256 12.59 -18.83 -28.01
N ASP A 257 13.46 -18.12 -27.30
CA ASP A 257 13.19 -17.46 -26.04
C ASP A 257 12.47 -16.11 -26.19
N ASN A 258 12.14 -15.71 -27.42
CA ASN A 258 11.50 -14.42 -27.73
C ASN A 258 12.22 -13.20 -27.11
N ARG A 259 13.54 -13.21 -27.09
CA ARG A 259 14.37 -12.13 -26.52
C ARG A 259 14.22 -10.81 -27.28
N TYR A 260 13.96 -10.90 -28.59
CA TYR A 260 13.77 -9.74 -29.46
C TYR A 260 12.31 -9.39 -29.72
N LEU A 261 11.38 -10.00 -28.94
CA LEU A 261 9.96 -9.67 -28.94
C LEU A 261 9.29 -9.73 -30.32
N TRP A 262 9.55 -10.81 -31.09
CA TRP A 262 8.87 -11.04 -32.37
C TRP A 262 7.38 -11.41 -32.22
N ARG A 263 6.93 -11.70 -30.98
CA ARG A 263 5.54 -11.83 -30.55
C ARG A 263 5.39 -11.30 -29.11
N MET A 264 4.15 -11.10 -28.65
CA MET A 264 3.92 -10.82 -27.22
C MET A 264 4.18 -12.09 -26.39
N ASN A 265 4.73 -11.93 -25.20
CA ASN A 265 4.86 -13.02 -24.26
C ASN A 265 3.51 -13.28 -23.57
N ARG A 266 3.18 -14.54 -23.36
CA ARG A 266 2.11 -14.91 -22.45
C ARG A 266 2.55 -14.67 -21.01
N GLY A 267 1.78 -13.89 -20.27
CA GLY A 267 2.04 -13.61 -18.88
C GLY A 267 0.97 -14.22 -17.99
N ARG A 268 1.35 -15.01 -16.97
CA ARG A 268 0.41 -15.38 -15.91
C ARG A 268 0.16 -14.17 -15.01
N LEU A 269 -1.09 -13.96 -14.62
CA LEU A 269 -1.43 -12.96 -13.61
C LEU A 269 -0.72 -13.30 -12.29
N ASP A 270 -0.18 -12.28 -11.62
CA ASP A 270 0.36 -12.43 -10.27
C ASP A 270 -0.77 -12.60 -9.23
N ALA A 271 -0.43 -13.07 -8.04
CA ALA A 271 -1.37 -13.38 -6.98
C ALA A 271 -2.32 -12.22 -6.65
N GLU A 272 -1.77 -11.01 -6.58
CA GLU A 272 -2.52 -9.80 -6.28
C GLU A 272 -3.48 -9.44 -7.43
N SER A 273 -3.04 -9.58 -8.67
CA SER A 273 -3.86 -9.33 -9.86
C SER A 273 -4.97 -10.35 -9.99
N VAL A 274 -4.71 -11.64 -9.75
CA VAL A 274 -5.74 -12.69 -9.71
C VAL A 274 -6.82 -12.34 -8.69
N ARG A 275 -6.42 -12.03 -7.46
CA ARG A 275 -7.38 -11.69 -6.41
C ARG A 275 -8.20 -10.45 -6.75
N ASP A 276 -7.56 -9.38 -7.21
CA ASP A 276 -8.25 -8.13 -7.55
C ASP A 276 -9.15 -8.31 -8.78
N ALA A 277 -8.75 -9.11 -9.79
CA ALA A 277 -9.58 -9.46 -10.93
C ALA A 277 -10.83 -10.24 -10.51
N VAL A 278 -10.69 -11.23 -9.63
CA VAL A 278 -11.84 -11.98 -9.07
C VAL A 278 -12.81 -11.03 -8.38
N LEU A 279 -12.32 -10.13 -7.52
CA LEU A 279 -13.17 -9.13 -6.84
C LEU A 279 -13.84 -8.16 -7.83
N GLN A 280 -13.15 -7.75 -8.88
CA GLN A 280 -13.72 -6.87 -9.91
C GLN A 280 -14.83 -7.56 -10.69
N ILE A 281 -14.60 -8.80 -11.11
CA ILE A 281 -15.57 -9.62 -11.85
C ILE A 281 -16.82 -9.87 -11.01
N THR A 282 -16.67 -10.08 -9.72
CA THR A 282 -17.80 -10.27 -8.79
C THR A 282 -18.50 -8.97 -8.39
N GLY A 283 -17.92 -7.81 -8.74
CA GLY A 283 -18.43 -6.48 -8.36
C GLY A 283 -18.15 -6.11 -6.91
N ARG A 284 -17.23 -6.82 -6.25
CA ARG A 284 -16.89 -6.63 -4.84
C ARG A 284 -15.61 -5.80 -4.62
N LEU A 285 -14.91 -5.40 -5.69
CA LEU A 285 -13.67 -4.63 -5.58
C LEU A 285 -13.95 -3.20 -5.09
N ASP A 286 -13.33 -2.84 -3.97
CA ASP A 286 -13.31 -1.46 -3.46
C ASP A 286 -12.17 -0.66 -4.11
N PHE A 287 -12.54 0.33 -4.94
CA PHE A 287 -11.61 1.22 -5.64
C PHE A 287 -11.06 2.35 -4.78
N LYS A 288 -11.44 2.45 -3.51
CA LYS A 288 -10.96 3.50 -2.62
C LYS A 288 -9.44 3.50 -2.56
N MET A 289 -8.84 4.67 -2.81
CA MET A 289 -7.40 4.87 -2.78
C MET A 289 -6.95 5.38 -1.41
N GLY A 290 -5.76 4.93 -0.97
CA GLY A 290 -5.14 5.38 0.28
C GLY A 290 -5.78 4.79 1.53
N GLY A 291 -5.37 5.29 2.68
CA GLY A 291 -5.78 4.80 3.99
C GLY A 291 -4.88 3.67 4.53
N PRO A 292 -5.16 3.20 5.75
CA PRO A 292 -4.37 2.13 6.39
C PRO A 292 -4.56 0.79 5.69
N SER A 293 -3.61 -0.11 5.89
CA SER A 293 -3.72 -1.51 5.45
C SER A 293 -4.80 -2.25 6.23
N VAL A 294 -5.44 -3.22 5.58
CA VAL A 294 -6.52 -4.03 6.16
C VAL A 294 -5.99 -5.40 6.55
N LYS A 295 -6.24 -5.79 7.79
CA LYS A 295 -5.90 -7.12 8.31
C LYS A 295 -6.97 -8.11 7.90
N GLN A 296 -6.68 -8.96 6.92
CA GLN A 296 -7.58 -10.00 6.45
C GLN A 296 -7.30 -11.35 7.12
N PHE A 297 -7.21 -11.33 8.44
CA PHE A 297 -7.00 -12.49 9.32
C PHE A 297 -7.40 -12.17 10.76
N ALA A 298 -7.68 -13.17 11.54
CA ALA A 298 -7.85 -13.05 12.99
C ALA A 298 -6.50 -13.18 13.70
N LEU A 299 -6.29 -12.39 14.75
CA LEU A 299 -5.11 -12.44 15.62
C LEU A 299 -5.52 -12.94 16.99
N SER A 300 -4.75 -13.86 17.54
CA SER A 300 -4.83 -14.26 18.95
C SER A 300 -3.44 -14.28 19.59
N PRO A 301 -3.36 -14.13 20.93
CA PRO A 301 -2.09 -14.28 21.62
C PRO A 301 -1.47 -15.63 21.34
N GLY A 302 -0.19 -15.64 21.02
CA GLY A 302 0.61 -16.84 20.81
C GLY A 302 1.60 -17.07 21.95
N VAL A 303 2.50 -18.00 21.74
CA VAL A 303 3.58 -18.26 22.68
C VAL A 303 4.63 -17.16 22.57
N HIS A 304 5.01 -16.57 23.70
CA HIS A 304 5.89 -15.41 23.79
C HIS A 304 5.32 -14.18 23.04
N VAL A 305 6.11 -13.59 22.13
CA VAL A 305 5.74 -12.40 21.35
C VAL A 305 5.17 -12.73 19.96
N THR A 306 5.14 -14.00 19.58
CA THR A 306 4.65 -14.41 18.26
C THR A 306 3.14 -14.64 18.31
N PRO A 307 2.31 -13.83 17.63
CA PRO A 307 0.88 -14.04 17.59
C PRO A 307 0.53 -15.25 16.74
N VAL A 308 -0.66 -15.83 17.00
CA VAL A 308 -1.29 -16.79 16.07
C VAL A 308 -2.12 -16.00 15.06
N VAL A 309 -1.84 -16.22 13.79
CA VAL A 309 -2.54 -15.63 12.64
C VAL A 309 -3.43 -16.67 12.02
N ASP A 310 -4.73 -16.41 11.94
CA ASP A 310 -5.72 -17.32 11.38
C ASP A 310 -6.45 -16.64 10.21
N TYR A 311 -6.06 -16.99 9.00
CA TYR A 311 -6.68 -16.47 7.77
C TYR A 311 -8.07 -17.07 7.52
N ALA A 312 -8.35 -18.27 8.02
CA ALA A 312 -9.64 -18.93 7.80
C ALA A 312 -10.78 -18.29 8.61
N LYS A 313 -10.47 -17.58 9.70
CA LYS A 313 -11.45 -16.89 10.53
C LYS A 313 -11.81 -15.47 10.04
N PHE A 314 -11.21 -15.02 8.96
CA PHE A 314 -11.56 -13.72 8.39
C PHE A 314 -12.92 -13.80 7.69
N ASP A 315 -13.79 -12.84 7.98
CA ASP A 315 -15.08 -12.71 7.29
C ASP A 315 -14.88 -12.19 5.86
N ILE A 316 -15.01 -13.11 4.91
CA ILE A 316 -14.84 -12.83 3.47
C ILE A 316 -15.95 -11.92 2.94
N ASP A 317 -17.11 -11.88 3.56
CA ASP A 317 -18.23 -11.05 3.15
C ASP A 317 -18.18 -9.63 3.73
N SER A 318 -17.25 -9.37 4.65
CA SER A 318 -17.01 -8.03 5.20
C SER A 318 -16.63 -7.02 4.11
N PRO A 319 -16.96 -5.73 4.27
CA PRO A 319 -16.52 -4.68 3.33
C PRO A 319 -15.00 -4.61 3.15
N GLU A 320 -14.24 -4.94 4.19
CA GLU A 320 -12.78 -4.95 4.17
C GLU A 320 -12.21 -6.02 3.24
N SER A 321 -12.95 -7.09 2.98
CA SER A 321 -12.53 -8.14 2.05
C SER A 321 -12.39 -7.62 0.61
N GLY A 322 -13.17 -6.60 0.24
CA GLY A 322 -13.18 -5.99 -1.08
C GLY A 322 -11.99 -5.06 -1.38
N ARG A 323 -11.17 -4.70 -0.39
CA ARG A 323 -10.02 -3.82 -0.62
C ARG A 323 -9.02 -4.44 -1.60
N ARG A 324 -8.45 -3.59 -2.47
CA ARG A 324 -7.39 -4.02 -3.41
C ARG A 324 -6.24 -4.67 -2.67
N SER A 325 -5.62 -5.65 -3.30
CA SER A 325 -4.52 -6.44 -2.72
C SER A 325 -3.33 -5.59 -2.24
N VAL A 326 -3.08 -4.44 -2.87
CA VAL A 326 -2.04 -3.48 -2.44
C VAL A 326 -2.30 -2.90 -1.02
N TYR A 327 -3.53 -2.94 -0.53
CA TYR A 327 -3.90 -2.45 0.81
C TYR A 327 -4.02 -3.57 1.84
N ARG A 328 -3.71 -4.83 1.50
CA ARG A 328 -3.71 -5.90 2.48
C ARG A 328 -2.52 -5.76 3.42
N PHE A 329 -2.76 -6.00 4.71
CA PHE A 329 -1.68 -6.11 5.67
C PHE A 329 -0.90 -7.41 5.44
N ILE A 330 0.39 -7.29 5.19
CA ILE A 330 1.28 -8.45 4.99
C ILE A 330 1.92 -8.82 6.31
N PHE A 331 1.62 -10.02 6.80
CA PHE A 331 2.31 -10.58 7.96
C PHE A 331 3.55 -11.34 7.47
N ARG A 332 4.73 -10.71 7.56
CA ARG A 332 5.98 -11.17 6.91
C ARG A 332 6.39 -12.59 7.29
N THR A 333 6.19 -12.98 8.55
CA THR A 333 6.61 -14.30 9.08
C THR A 333 5.55 -15.37 8.95
N LEU A 334 4.31 -14.99 8.66
CA LEU A 334 3.16 -15.89 8.54
C LEU A 334 2.33 -15.45 7.31
N PRO A 335 2.81 -15.76 6.09
CA PRO A 335 2.17 -15.31 4.86
C PRO A 335 0.78 -15.94 4.69
N ASP A 336 -0.07 -15.30 3.90
CA ASP A 336 -1.37 -15.85 3.51
C ASP A 336 -1.17 -17.08 2.60
N PRO A 337 -1.64 -18.28 3.01
CA PRO A 337 -1.42 -19.50 2.24
C PRO A 337 -1.98 -19.47 0.82
N PHE A 338 -3.08 -18.75 0.59
CA PHE A 338 -3.65 -18.60 -0.76
C PHE A 338 -2.74 -17.77 -1.66
N MET A 339 -2.31 -16.61 -1.16
CA MET A 339 -1.42 -15.72 -1.93
C MET A 339 -0.06 -16.37 -2.15
N ASP A 340 0.48 -17.04 -1.15
CA ASP A 340 1.76 -17.76 -1.23
C ASP A 340 1.71 -18.88 -2.27
N THR A 341 0.62 -19.66 -2.30
CA THR A 341 0.40 -20.68 -3.34
C THR A 341 0.41 -20.09 -4.75
N LEU A 342 0.00 -18.84 -4.94
CA LEU A 342 -0.01 -18.13 -6.22
C LEU A 342 1.30 -17.37 -6.51
N ASP A 343 2.40 -17.72 -5.87
CA ASP A 343 3.72 -17.08 -6.02
C ASP A 343 3.74 -15.59 -5.61
N CYS A 344 2.98 -15.22 -4.58
CA CYS A 344 3.11 -13.88 -4.01
C CYS A 344 4.55 -13.65 -3.55
N ALA A 345 5.08 -12.48 -3.85
CA ALA A 345 6.47 -12.16 -3.49
C ALA A 345 6.68 -12.20 -1.96
N ASP A 346 7.79 -12.83 -1.54
CA ASP A 346 8.25 -12.77 -0.15
C ASP A 346 8.64 -11.33 0.20
N SER A 347 7.84 -10.70 1.07
CA SER A 347 8.06 -9.31 1.49
C SER A 347 9.18 -9.14 2.53
N SER A 348 9.84 -10.23 2.93
CA SER A 348 11.04 -10.19 3.76
C SER A 348 12.33 -9.93 2.97
N GLN A 349 12.28 -10.06 1.64
CA GLN A 349 13.43 -9.98 0.75
C GLN A 349 13.21 -8.93 -0.36
N LEU A 350 14.32 -8.47 -0.95
CA LEU A 350 14.30 -7.65 -2.16
C LEU A 350 14.06 -8.56 -3.37
N THR A 351 12.82 -8.64 -3.82
CA THR A 351 12.42 -9.47 -4.95
C THR A 351 12.34 -8.62 -6.22
N ALA A 352 13.35 -8.68 -7.06
CA ALA A 352 13.41 -7.91 -8.31
C ALA A 352 12.56 -8.50 -9.42
N ALA A 353 12.47 -9.82 -9.48
CA ALA A 353 11.62 -10.57 -10.36
C ALA A 353 10.78 -11.54 -9.53
N ARG A 354 9.50 -11.68 -9.87
CA ARG A 354 8.63 -12.64 -9.22
C ARG A 354 8.83 -14.03 -9.79
N ASN A 355 8.74 -15.02 -8.95
CA ASN A 355 8.61 -16.39 -9.42
C ASN A 355 7.26 -16.53 -10.15
N VAL A 356 7.26 -17.25 -11.24
CA VAL A 356 6.05 -17.63 -11.95
C VAL A 356 6.09 -19.13 -12.15
N SER A 357 5.24 -19.83 -11.43
CA SER A 357 5.10 -21.29 -11.55
C SER A 357 3.70 -21.65 -12.04
N VAL A 358 3.57 -22.84 -12.62
CA VAL A 358 2.27 -23.42 -12.98
C VAL A 358 2.23 -24.80 -12.37
N THR A 359 1.48 -24.93 -11.26
CA THR A 359 1.47 -26.15 -10.48
C THR A 359 0.05 -26.68 -10.23
N ALA A 360 -0.07 -27.97 -10.00
CA ALA A 360 -1.35 -28.58 -9.59
C ALA A 360 -1.89 -27.98 -8.28
N LEU A 361 -1.02 -27.54 -7.37
CA LEU A 361 -1.41 -26.89 -6.12
C LEU A 361 -2.11 -25.56 -6.37
N GLN A 362 -1.67 -24.79 -7.36
CA GLN A 362 -2.31 -23.53 -7.76
C GLN A 362 -3.71 -23.78 -8.34
N ALA A 363 -3.84 -24.79 -9.21
CA ALA A 363 -5.15 -25.18 -9.73
C ALA A 363 -6.09 -25.66 -8.61
N LEU A 364 -5.59 -26.43 -7.65
CA LEU A 364 -6.36 -26.85 -6.48
C LEU A 364 -6.72 -25.67 -5.58
N ALA A 365 -5.85 -24.68 -5.38
CA ALA A 365 -6.15 -23.48 -4.63
C ALA A 365 -7.24 -22.68 -5.32
N MET A 366 -7.15 -22.45 -6.64
CA MET A 366 -8.19 -21.77 -7.42
C MET A 366 -9.51 -22.55 -7.46
N TRP A 367 -9.49 -23.84 -7.18
CA TRP A 367 -10.70 -24.65 -7.14
C TRP A 367 -11.31 -24.74 -5.74
N ASN A 368 -10.51 -24.87 -4.69
CA ASN A 368 -10.97 -25.25 -3.34
C ASN A 368 -10.83 -24.13 -2.30
N ASN A 369 -10.10 -23.04 -2.59
CA ASN A 369 -9.93 -22.00 -1.59
C ASN A 369 -11.25 -21.32 -1.27
N HIS A 370 -11.53 -21.12 0.02
CA HIS A 370 -12.77 -20.51 0.51
C HIS A 370 -13.06 -19.15 -0.15
N PHE A 371 -12.04 -18.32 -0.38
CA PHE A 371 -12.21 -17.06 -1.11
C PHE A 371 -12.76 -17.28 -2.53
N ILE A 372 -12.17 -18.19 -3.31
CA ILE A 372 -12.61 -18.46 -4.68
C ILE A 372 -14.01 -19.06 -4.71
N VAL A 373 -14.31 -20.01 -3.81
CA VAL A 373 -15.65 -20.61 -3.71
C VAL A 373 -16.69 -19.53 -3.44
N ARG A 374 -16.48 -18.69 -2.42
CA ARG A 374 -17.41 -17.62 -2.06
C ARG A 374 -17.55 -16.56 -3.15
N GLN A 375 -16.44 -16.16 -3.77
CA GLN A 375 -16.48 -15.22 -4.88
C GLN A 375 -17.20 -15.80 -6.12
N SER A 376 -17.13 -17.10 -6.36
CA SER A 376 -17.88 -17.75 -7.44
C SER A 376 -19.39 -17.70 -7.20
N GLU A 377 -19.86 -17.76 -5.96
CA GLU A 377 -21.26 -17.55 -5.59
C GLU A 377 -21.68 -16.11 -5.87
N HIS A 378 -20.91 -15.12 -5.45
CA HIS A 378 -21.16 -13.71 -5.75
C HIS A 378 -21.14 -13.43 -7.26
N PHE A 379 -20.26 -14.10 -8.01
CA PHE A 379 -20.25 -13.97 -9.46
C PHE A 379 -21.54 -14.52 -10.07
N ALA A 380 -22.00 -15.68 -9.63
CA ALA A 380 -23.27 -16.25 -10.07
C ALA A 380 -24.45 -15.34 -9.73
N GLU A 381 -24.50 -14.77 -8.52
CA GLU A 381 -25.52 -13.78 -8.15
C GLU A 381 -25.49 -12.55 -9.05
N ARG A 382 -24.29 -12.05 -9.37
CA ARG A 382 -24.14 -10.89 -10.25
C ARG A 382 -24.68 -11.15 -11.65
N VAL A 383 -24.27 -12.26 -12.28
CA VAL A 383 -24.70 -12.58 -13.66
C VAL A 383 -26.16 -12.95 -13.75
N SER A 384 -26.75 -13.52 -12.69
CA SER A 384 -28.20 -13.77 -12.62
C SER A 384 -29.04 -12.50 -12.62
N ARG A 385 -28.45 -11.35 -12.26
CA ARG A 385 -29.11 -10.04 -12.37
C ARG A 385 -28.93 -9.40 -13.75
N ILE A 386 -27.90 -9.81 -14.51
CA ILE A 386 -27.57 -9.28 -15.84
C ILE A 386 -28.38 -10.05 -16.91
N GLY A 387 -28.38 -11.38 -16.85
CA GLY A 387 -29.03 -12.27 -17.78
C GLY A 387 -30.25 -12.98 -17.15
N LEU A 388 -31.40 -12.95 -17.83
CA LEU A 388 -32.62 -13.56 -17.33
C LEU A 388 -32.67 -15.07 -17.57
N ASP A 389 -31.92 -15.57 -18.54
CA ASP A 389 -31.84 -16.99 -18.89
C ASP A 389 -30.39 -17.49 -18.86
N LEU A 390 -30.21 -18.79 -18.89
CA LEU A 390 -28.89 -19.41 -18.79
C LEU A 390 -27.94 -19.04 -19.94
N PRO A 391 -28.35 -18.96 -21.21
CA PRO A 391 -27.50 -18.50 -22.29
C PRO A 391 -26.96 -17.07 -22.07
N ALA A 392 -27.82 -16.13 -21.68
CA ALA A 392 -27.41 -14.75 -21.38
C ALA A 392 -26.50 -14.66 -20.15
N GLN A 393 -26.69 -15.52 -19.14
CA GLN A 393 -25.81 -15.61 -17.98
C GLN A 393 -24.44 -16.14 -18.38
N ILE A 394 -24.36 -17.13 -19.25
CA ILE A 394 -23.09 -17.67 -19.76
C ILE A 394 -22.33 -16.62 -20.58
N ASP A 395 -23.03 -15.88 -21.44
CA ASP A 395 -22.42 -14.77 -22.18
C ASP A 395 -21.87 -13.70 -21.22
N ALA A 396 -22.65 -13.31 -20.21
CA ALA A 396 -22.21 -12.37 -19.18
C ALA A 396 -20.98 -12.86 -18.40
N ILE A 397 -20.89 -14.16 -18.08
CA ILE A 397 -19.69 -14.75 -17.44
C ILE A 397 -18.48 -14.55 -18.34
N TYR A 398 -18.59 -14.89 -19.63
CA TYR A 398 -17.50 -14.75 -20.57
C TYR A 398 -17.07 -13.31 -20.79
N GLN A 399 -18.03 -12.40 -20.99
CA GLN A 399 -17.74 -10.98 -21.15
C GLN A 399 -17.01 -10.38 -19.93
N LEU A 400 -17.47 -10.73 -18.73
CA LEU A 400 -16.86 -10.19 -17.50
C LEU A 400 -15.50 -10.81 -17.17
N ALA A 401 -15.33 -12.11 -17.42
CA ALA A 401 -14.11 -12.83 -17.02
C ALA A 401 -13.06 -12.88 -18.14
N LEU A 402 -13.48 -13.00 -19.40
CA LEU A 402 -12.60 -13.27 -20.53
C LEU A 402 -12.62 -12.17 -21.60
N GLY A 403 -13.56 -11.22 -21.53
CA GLY A 403 -13.67 -10.09 -22.47
C GLY A 403 -14.18 -10.46 -23.86
N ARG A 404 -14.80 -11.62 -24.01
CA ARG A 404 -15.37 -12.12 -25.26
C ARG A 404 -16.66 -12.90 -25.03
N SER A 405 -17.43 -13.14 -26.06
CA SER A 405 -18.54 -14.10 -26.01
C SER A 405 -18.03 -15.54 -26.17
N PRO A 406 -18.77 -16.54 -25.63
CA PRO A 406 -18.48 -17.94 -25.88
C PRO A 406 -18.76 -18.30 -27.35
N THR A 407 -18.04 -19.27 -27.88
CA THR A 407 -18.43 -19.94 -29.14
C THR A 407 -19.69 -20.77 -28.93
N ASN A 408 -20.32 -21.18 -30.03
CA ASN A 408 -21.52 -22.02 -29.95
C ASN A 408 -21.29 -23.36 -29.22
N ASP A 409 -20.10 -23.97 -29.42
CA ASP A 409 -19.73 -25.22 -28.76
C ASP A 409 -19.47 -25.00 -27.28
N GLU A 410 -18.70 -23.97 -26.91
CA GLU A 410 -18.49 -23.57 -25.52
C GLU A 410 -19.82 -23.28 -24.80
N ALA A 411 -20.70 -22.50 -25.40
CA ALA A 411 -22.03 -22.18 -24.84
C ALA A 411 -22.85 -23.44 -24.54
N LYS A 412 -22.85 -24.41 -25.47
CA LYS A 412 -23.59 -25.67 -25.32
C LYS A 412 -23.00 -26.54 -24.18
N GLU A 413 -21.68 -26.71 -24.14
CA GLU A 413 -21.02 -27.50 -23.10
C GLU A 413 -21.20 -26.87 -21.71
N LEU A 414 -21.08 -25.55 -21.61
CA LEU A 414 -21.21 -24.82 -20.37
C LEU A 414 -22.66 -24.79 -19.86
N ALA A 415 -23.66 -24.72 -20.78
CA ALA A 415 -25.02 -24.85 -20.40
C ALA A 415 -25.37 -26.25 -19.81
N ALA A 416 -24.84 -27.31 -20.43
CA ALA A 416 -24.94 -28.66 -19.87
C ALA A 416 -24.26 -28.80 -18.51
N TYR A 417 -23.06 -28.20 -18.35
CA TYR A 417 -22.33 -28.20 -17.09
C TYR A 417 -23.10 -27.43 -16.00
N ALA A 418 -23.57 -26.21 -16.29
CA ALA A 418 -24.35 -25.41 -15.36
C ALA A 418 -25.67 -26.07 -14.93
N GLY A 419 -26.35 -26.72 -15.86
CA GLY A 419 -27.56 -27.50 -15.58
C GLY A 419 -27.35 -28.65 -14.60
N LYS A 420 -26.15 -29.25 -14.64
CA LYS A 420 -25.76 -30.37 -13.75
C LYS A 420 -25.16 -29.92 -12.42
N HIS A 421 -24.35 -28.89 -12.42
CA HIS A 421 -23.51 -28.50 -11.29
C HIS A 421 -23.86 -27.13 -10.70
N GLY A 422 -24.75 -26.37 -11.34
CA GLY A 422 -25.14 -25.04 -10.92
C GLY A 422 -24.21 -23.93 -11.42
N LEU A 423 -24.76 -22.71 -11.47
CA LEU A 423 -24.11 -21.53 -12.03
C LEU A 423 -22.85 -21.12 -11.26
N ALA A 424 -22.85 -21.23 -9.94
CA ALA A 424 -21.66 -20.90 -9.11
C ALA A 424 -20.46 -21.80 -9.43
N ASN A 425 -20.71 -23.10 -9.68
CA ASN A 425 -19.65 -24.01 -10.09
C ASN A 425 -19.16 -23.72 -11.51
N LEU A 426 -20.02 -23.25 -12.40
CA LEU A 426 -19.59 -22.77 -13.72
C LEU A 426 -18.70 -21.53 -13.57
N CYS A 427 -19.09 -20.54 -12.76
CA CYS A 427 -18.26 -19.37 -12.47
C CYS A 427 -16.87 -19.79 -11.93
N ARG A 428 -16.85 -20.76 -11.01
CA ARG A 428 -15.59 -21.30 -10.45
C ARG A 428 -14.72 -21.99 -11.52
N LEU A 429 -15.34 -22.72 -12.45
CA LEU A 429 -14.64 -23.34 -13.58
C LEU A 429 -13.95 -22.28 -14.45
N ILE A 430 -14.64 -21.20 -14.79
CA ILE A 430 -14.08 -20.11 -15.60
C ILE A 430 -12.95 -19.38 -14.88
N LEU A 431 -13.08 -19.09 -13.57
CA LEU A 431 -12.00 -18.48 -12.78
C LEU A 431 -10.75 -19.35 -12.64
N ASN A 432 -10.87 -20.68 -12.88
CA ASN A 432 -9.73 -21.62 -12.88
C ASN A 432 -9.23 -21.95 -14.30
N SER A 433 -9.77 -21.31 -15.33
CA SER A 433 -9.32 -21.53 -16.70
C SER A 433 -7.99 -20.85 -16.99
N ASN A 434 -7.22 -21.42 -17.90
CA ASN A 434 -5.99 -20.78 -18.37
C ASN A 434 -6.27 -19.44 -19.06
N GLU A 435 -7.42 -19.26 -19.70
CA GLU A 435 -7.77 -18.01 -20.35
C GLU A 435 -8.00 -16.87 -19.35
N PHE A 436 -8.49 -17.19 -18.15
CA PHE A 436 -8.58 -16.22 -17.05
C PHE A 436 -7.23 -15.95 -16.39
N MET A 437 -6.42 -16.99 -16.21
CA MET A 437 -5.17 -16.91 -15.46
C MET A 437 -4.01 -16.29 -16.23
N PHE A 438 -4.09 -16.27 -17.56
CA PHE A 438 -3.02 -15.78 -18.45
C PHE A 438 -3.51 -14.64 -19.33
N VAL A 439 -2.70 -13.60 -19.42
CA VAL A 439 -2.87 -12.52 -20.40
C VAL A 439 -2.20 -12.94 -21.70
N ASN A 440 -2.96 -12.91 -22.80
CA ASN A 440 -2.53 -13.32 -24.14
C ASN A 440 -2.33 -12.10 -25.03
#